data_cd277e0eb312ea819ec315c55dc33780
#
_entry.id   cd277e0eb312ea819ec315c55dc33780
#
_cell.length_a   1.000
_cell.length_b   1.000
_cell.length_c   1.000
_cell.angle_alpha   90.00
_cell.angle_beta   90.00
_cell.angle_gamma   90.00
#
_symmetry.space_group_name_H-M   'P 1'
#
loop_
_entity.id
_entity.type
_entity.pdbx_description
1 polymer ?
#
loop_
_entity_poly.entity_id
_entity_poly.type
_entity_poly.pdbx_seq_one_letter_code
_entity_poly.pdbx_strand_id
1 'polypeptide(L)'
;MSIAQRLVQVVQDLTGSAIVPVTTVAFAKIREARDRLRDAYLRAVRMTYAVLSLPLTVIAVTAPLVVPIVFGDGWEQSYTVARILALGGVLTVGAALDHGLFYGLGKPGTWFVYALVIDGLTLGTTFFLASQGLVAIAWGFLGVCIVATVSRWFLTGRLLETSAWTVAGPFGYLAVAVILSGGAGWLTLTLTATWPAVLSIILVGAVVSVLHLAVTRLMAPDVLTEGFAMLARSKVGARLPFVRGARERAASREVNT
;
A
#
# COMPACT_ATOMS: atom_id res chain seq x y z
N MET A 1 -20.46 10.14 2.73
CA MET A 1 -19.12 9.58 2.44
C MET A 1 -18.63 10.20 1.15
N SER A 2 -17.46 10.83 1.17
CA SER A 2 -16.94 11.46 -0.05
C SER A 2 -16.44 10.39 -1.02
N ILE A 3 -16.55 10.67 -2.31
CA ILE A 3 -16.10 9.81 -3.40
C ILE A 3 -14.61 9.49 -3.29
N ALA A 4 -13.82 10.48 -2.88
CA ALA A 4 -12.39 10.32 -2.60
C ALA A 4 -12.10 9.23 -1.55
N GLN A 5 -12.92 9.15 -0.50
CA GLN A 5 -12.81 8.08 0.50
C GLN A 5 -13.13 6.71 -0.10
N ARG A 6 -14.14 6.59 -0.98
CA ARG A 6 -14.51 5.31 -1.60
C ARG A 6 -13.40 4.71 -2.46
N LEU A 7 -12.68 5.54 -3.24
CA LEU A 7 -11.57 5.05 -4.07
C LEU A 7 -10.43 4.44 -3.24
N VAL A 8 -10.08 5.10 -2.13
CA VAL A 8 -9.04 4.60 -1.21
C VAL A 8 -9.57 3.44 -0.37
N GLN A 9 -10.84 3.50 0.06
CA GLN A 9 -11.49 2.48 0.87
C GLN A 9 -11.50 1.11 0.17
N VAL A 10 -11.79 1.05 -1.13
CA VAL A 10 -11.78 -0.22 -1.90
C VAL A 10 -10.42 -0.93 -1.78
N VAL A 11 -9.31 -0.21 -1.86
CA VAL A 11 -7.97 -0.80 -1.72
C VAL A 11 -7.73 -1.27 -0.28
N GLN A 12 -8.20 -0.50 0.71
CA GLN A 12 -8.06 -0.84 2.13
C GLN A 12 -8.94 -2.02 2.54
N ASP A 13 -10.17 -2.11 2.03
CA ASP A 13 -11.10 -3.21 2.32
C ASP A 13 -10.60 -4.54 1.76
N LEU A 14 -10.03 -4.54 0.54
CA LEU A 14 -9.37 -5.70 -0.03
C LEU A 14 -8.20 -6.16 0.85
N THR A 15 -7.45 -5.21 1.41
CA THR A 15 -6.32 -5.49 2.30
C THR A 15 -6.79 -6.08 3.64
N GLY A 16 -7.79 -5.46 4.28
CA GLY A 16 -8.29 -5.88 5.59
C GLY A 16 -8.99 -7.24 5.57
N SER A 17 -9.84 -7.47 4.58
CA SER A 17 -10.64 -8.70 4.50
C SER A 17 -9.82 -9.95 4.14
N ALA A 18 -8.75 -9.81 3.37
CA ALA A 18 -7.93 -10.92 2.92
C ALA A 18 -6.66 -11.12 3.77
N ILE A 19 -5.98 -10.04 4.14
CA ILE A 19 -4.66 -10.11 4.79
C ILE A 19 -4.77 -10.45 6.27
N VAL A 20 -5.68 -9.80 7.02
CA VAL A 20 -5.77 -9.97 8.48
C VAL A 20 -6.04 -11.42 8.89
N PRO A 21 -7.05 -12.14 8.37
CA PRO A 21 -7.31 -13.52 8.79
C PRO A 21 -6.15 -14.46 8.46
N VAL A 22 -5.58 -14.33 7.27
CA VAL A 22 -4.48 -15.20 6.82
C VAL A 22 -3.21 -14.98 7.66
N THR A 23 -2.85 -13.72 7.91
CA THR A 23 -1.64 -13.38 8.67
C THR A 23 -1.77 -13.71 10.14
N THR A 24 -2.96 -13.54 10.74
CA THR A 24 -3.23 -13.95 12.13
C THR A 24 -2.94 -15.43 12.33
N VAL A 25 -3.47 -16.30 11.48
CA VAL A 25 -3.25 -17.75 11.57
C VAL A 25 -1.78 -18.11 11.27
N ALA A 26 -1.18 -17.48 10.25
CA ALA A 26 0.20 -17.76 9.86
C ALA A 26 1.18 -17.39 10.97
N PHE A 27 1.05 -16.20 11.55
CA PHE A 27 1.93 -15.73 12.63
C PHE A 27 1.71 -16.50 13.94
N ALA A 28 0.47 -16.89 14.25
CA ALA A 28 0.19 -17.73 15.41
C ALA A 28 0.91 -19.08 15.35
N LYS A 29 1.02 -19.71 14.17
CA LYS A 29 1.69 -20.99 13.97
C LYS A 29 3.20 -20.94 14.21
N ILE A 30 3.84 -19.80 14.01
CA ILE A 30 5.29 -19.63 14.12
C ILE A 30 5.71 -18.72 15.28
N ARG A 31 4.77 -18.40 16.20
CA ARG A 31 4.97 -17.43 17.28
C ARG A 31 6.14 -17.76 18.22
N GLU A 32 6.49 -19.04 18.36
CA GLU A 32 7.58 -19.50 19.23
C GLU A 32 8.96 -19.37 18.57
N ALA A 33 9.01 -19.34 17.22
CA ALA A 33 10.24 -19.19 16.45
C ALA A 33 10.45 -17.71 16.08
N ARG A 34 10.98 -16.91 17.02
CA ARG A 34 11.11 -15.45 16.93
C ARG A 34 11.78 -14.95 15.65
N ASP A 35 12.90 -15.54 15.26
CA ASP A 35 13.61 -15.13 14.03
C ASP A 35 12.78 -15.41 12.78
N ARG A 36 12.16 -16.61 12.70
CA ARG A 36 11.27 -16.95 11.59
C ARG A 36 10.05 -16.03 11.53
N LEU A 37 9.49 -15.65 12.69
CA LEU A 37 8.36 -14.73 12.77
C LEU A 37 8.74 -13.34 12.26
N ARG A 38 9.89 -12.81 12.71
CA ARG A 38 10.42 -11.53 12.26
C ARG A 38 10.64 -11.51 10.75
N ASP A 39 11.32 -12.51 10.21
CA ASP A 39 11.63 -12.60 8.78
C ASP A 39 10.36 -12.76 7.95
N ALA A 40 9.40 -13.58 8.40
CA ALA A 40 8.11 -13.74 7.75
C ALA A 40 7.30 -12.43 7.75
N TYR A 41 7.30 -11.71 8.87
CA TYR A 41 6.64 -10.41 8.98
C TYR A 41 7.26 -9.37 8.02
N LEU A 42 8.60 -9.19 8.07
CA LEU A 42 9.29 -8.22 7.22
C LEU A 42 9.10 -8.52 5.72
N ARG A 43 9.10 -9.81 5.36
CA ARG A 43 8.80 -10.25 3.99
C ARG A 43 7.36 -9.91 3.59
N ALA A 44 6.38 -10.22 4.45
CA ALA A 44 4.98 -9.92 4.21
C ALA A 44 4.76 -8.40 4.05
N VAL A 45 5.39 -7.57 4.89
CA VAL A 45 5.36 -6.10 4.80
C VAL A 45 5.90 -5.64 3.44
N ARG A 46 7.08 -6.10 3.03
CA ARG A 46 7.67 -5.74 1.73
C ARG A 46 6.74 -6.05 0.58
N MET A 47 6.16 -7.27 0.56
CA MET A 47 5.25 -7.70 -0.50
C MET A 47 3.96 -6.89 -0.52
N THR A 48 3.35 -6.68 0.64
CA THR A 48 2.10 -5.92 0.75
C THR A 48 2.29 -4.49 0.27
N TYR A 49 3.38 -3.83 0.67
CA TYR A 49 3.69 -2.50 0.18
C TYR A 49 3.98 -2.45 -1.32
N ALA A 50 4.72 -3.40 -1.87
CA ALA A 50 5.02 -3.44 -3.30
C ALA A 50 3.75 -3.58 -4.17
N VAL A 51 2.78 -4.37 -3.69
CA VAL A 51 1.52 -4.61 -4.43
C VAL A 51 0.55 -3.44 -4.29
N LEU A 52 0.39 -2.89 -3.09
CA LEU A 52 -0.68 -1.93 -2.80
C LEU A 52 -0.26 -0.46 -2.94
N SER A 53 1.04 -0.14 -2.86
CA SER A 53 1.51 1.22 -3.06
C SER A 53 1.37 1.68 -4.52
N LEU A 54 1.52 0.78 -5.48
CA LEU A 54 1.39 1.11 -6.90
C LEU A 54 0.00 1.68 -7.25
N PRO A 55 -1.13 0.97 -7.02
CA PRO A 55 -2.44 1.51 -7.34
C PRO A 55 -2.75 2.81 -6.57
N LEU A 56 -2.32 2.92 -5.31
CA LEU A 56 -2.49 4.15 -4.54
C LEU A 56 -1.69 5.32 -5.11
N THR A 57 -0.46 5.08 -5.60
CA THR A 57 0.34 6.10 -6.28
C THR A 57 -0.30 6.53 -7.59
N VAL A 58 -0.82 5.58 -8.38
CA VAL A 58 -1.55 5.89 -9.62
C VAL A 58 -2.79 6.74 -9.31
N ILE A 59 -3.60 6.38 -8.31
CA ILE A 59 -4.76 7.16 -7.86
C ILE A 59 -4.32 8.57 -7.43
N ALA A 60 -3.24 8.68 -6.64
CA ALA A 60 -2.75 9.98 -6.17
C ALA A 60 -2.38 10.92 -7.32
N VAL A 61 -1.79 10.40 -8.39
CA VAL A 61 -1.36 11.22 -9.54
C VAL A 61 -2.50 11.49 -10.50
N THR A 62 -3.34 10.49 -10.81
CA THR A 62 -4.40 10.61 -11.83
C THR A 62 -5.71 11.21 -11.31
N ALA A 63 -5.87 11.39 -9.99
CA ALA A 63 -7.09 11.94 -9.39
C ALA A 63 -7.61 13.23 -10.08
N PRO A 64 -6.77 14.22 -10.49
CA PRO A 64 -7.24 15.42 -11.16
C PRO A 64 -7.90 15.18 -12.53
N LEU A 65 -7.60 14.06 -13.18
CA LEU A 65 -8.21 13.66 -14.45
C LEU A 65 -9.40 12.71 -14.24
N VAL A 66 -9.26 11.77 -13.31
CA VAL A 66 -10.29 10.73 -13.07
C VAL A 66 -11.54 11.33 -12.43
N VAL A 67 -11.38 12.22 -11.46
CA VAL A 67 -12.52 12.77 -10.72
C VAL A 67 -13.47 13.56 -11.62
N PRO A 68 -13.01 14.50 -12.49
CA PRO A 68 -13.90 15.20 -13.41
C PRO A 68 -14.57 14.29 -14.44
N ILE A 69 -13.89 13.26 -14.94
CA ILE A 69 -14.47 12.31 -15.90
C ILE A 69 -15.63 11.53 -15.26
N VAL A 70 -15.47 11.11 -14.02
CA VAL A 70 -16.45 10.23 -13.34
C VAL A 70 -17.61 11.05 -12.75
N PHE A 71 -17.33 12.26 -12.25
CA PHE A 71 -18.27 13.04 -11.44
C PHE A 71 -18.64 14.41 -12.06
N GLY A 72 -18.02 14.78 -13.18
CA GLY A 72 -18.22 16.11 -13.80
C GLY A 72 -17.37 17.20 -13.17
N ASP A 73 -17.60 18.45 -13.62
CA ASP A 73 -16.87 19.63 -13.15
C ASP A 73 -17.37 20.10 -11.76
N GLY A 74 -16.55 20.91 -11.07
CA GLY A 74 -16.89 21.47 -9.76
C GLY A 74 -16.41 20.62 -8.56
N TRP A 75 -15.57 19.61 -8.82
CA TRP A 75 -15.03 18.71 -7.78
C TRP A 75 -13.53 18.93 -7.50
N GLU A 76 -13.00 20.15 -7.72
CA GLU A 76 -11.57 20.46 -7.58
C GLU A 76 -11.02 20.13 -6.20
N GLN A 77 -11.78 20.41 -5.14
CA GLN A 77 -11.39 20.06 -3.77
C GLN A 77 -11.33 18.55 -3.57
N SER A 78 -12.18 17.78 -4.25
CA SER A 78 -12.25 16.34 -4.08
C SER A 78 -11.05 15.62 -4.67
N TYR A 79 -10.48 16.05 -5.81
CA TYR A 79 -9.27 15.41 -6.30
C TYR A 79 -8.04 15.74 -5.45
N THR A 80 -7.97 16.96 -4.87
CA THR A 80 -6.91 17.31 -3.91
C THR A 80 -7.00 16.42 -2.67
N VAL A 81 -8.20 16.26 -2.12
CA VAL A 81 -8.45 15.36 -0.99
C VAL A 81 -8.11 13.90 -1.36
N ALA A 82 -8.52 13.42 -2.55
CA ALA A 82 -8.21 12.06 -3.01
C ALA A 82 -6.71 11.79 -3.09
N ARG A 83 -5.91 12.77 -3.59
CA ARG A 83 -4.44 12.67 -3.63
C ARG A 83 -3.85 12.51 -2.24
N ILE A 84 -4.26 13.36 -1.30
CA ILE A 84 -3.76 13.34 0.08
C ILE A 84 -4.15 12.02 0.78
N LEU A 85 -5.40 11.58 0.62
CA LEU A 85 -5.88 10.33 1.19
C LEU A 85 -5.17 9.10 0.59
N ALA A 86 -4.85 9.12 -0.71
CA ALA A 86 -4.09 8.05 -1.34
C ALA A 86 -2.67 7.95 -0.78
N LEU A 87 -2.00 9.08 -0.52
CA LEU A 87 -0.70 9.11 0.16
C LEU A 87 -0.80 8.58 1.60
N GLY A 88 -1.83 8.98 2.35
CA GLY A 88 -2.14 8.41 3.67
C GLY A 88 -2.38 6.90 3.60
N GLY A 89 -3.10 6.44 2.56
CA GLY A 89 -3.32 5.03 2.28
C GLY A 89 -2.02 4.24 2.09
N VAL A 90 -1.04 4.79 1.34
CA VAL A 90 0.29 4.18 1.19
C VAL A 90 0.95 3.95 2.56
N LEU A 91 0.87 4.90 3.48
CA LEU A 91 1.46 4.78 4.82
C LEU A 91 0.74 3.72 5.68
N THR A 92 -0.58 3.58 5.53
CA THR A 92 -1.41 2.73 6.39
C THR A 92 -1.59 1.29 5.90
N VAL A 93 -1.17 0.97 4.67
CA VAL A 93 -1.28 -0.38 4.08
C VAL A 93 -0.77 -1.49 5.01
N GLY A 94 0.35 -1.27 5.71
CA GLY A 94 0.93 -2.24 6.63
C GLY A 94 0.12 -2.50 7.91
N ALA A 95 -0.88 -1.67 8.23
CA ALA A 95 -1.66 -1.80 9.47
C ALA A 95 -2.41 -3.14 9.57
N ALA A 96 -2.85 -3.70 8.44
CA ALA A 96 -3.50 -5.00 8.40
C ALA A 96 -2.55 -6.14 8.82
N LEU A 97 -1.29 -6.06 8.45
CA LEU A 97 -0.26 -7.04 8.86
C LEU A 97 0.06 -6.93 10.35
N ASP A 98 0.19 -5.71 10.86
CA ASP A 98 0.40 -5.45 12.28
C ASP A 98 -0.79 -5.97 13.09
N HIS A 99 -2.02 -5.69 12.65
CA HIS A 99 -3.23 -6.25 13.27
C HIS A 99 -3.14 -7.79 13.35
N GLY A 100 -2.87 -8.46 12.22
CA GLY A 100 -2.70 -9.92 12.19
C GLY A 100 -1.59 -10.42 13.11
N LEU A 101 -0.48 -9.68 13.21
CA LEU A 101 0.64 -10.02 14.10
C LEU A 101 0.24 -9.92 15.58
N PHE A 102 -0.34 -8.80 16.01
CA PHE A 102 -0.73 -8.62 17.41
C PHE A 102 -1.79 -9.64 17.86
N TYR A 103 -2.77 -9.95 17.01
CA TYR A 103 -3.77 -10.96 17.29
C TYR A 103 -3.17 -12.38 17.29
N GLY A 104 -2.32 -12.69 16.31
CA GLY A 104 -1.64 -13.98 16.21
C GLY A 104 -0.72 -14.29 17.41
N LEU A 105 -0.16 -13.25 18.03
CA LEU A 105 0.67 -13.37 19.24
C LEU A 105 -0.12 -13.27 20.55
N GLY A 106 -1.45 -13.18 20.49
CA GLY A 106 -2.29 -13.10 21.68
C GLY A 106 -2.20 -11.77 22.43
N LYS A 107 -1.85 -10.67 21.73
CA LYS A 107 -1.76 -9.31 22.30
C LYS A 107 -2.79 -8.34 21.71
N PRO A 108 -4.09 -8.72 21.57
CA PRO A 108 -5.10 -7.85 20.98
C PRO A 108 -5.33 -6.57 21.79
N GLY A 109 -5.13 -6.61 23.12
CA GLY A 109 -5.28 -5.43 23.97
C GLY A 109 -4.30 -4.31 23.63
N THR A 110 -3.05 -4.63 23.28
CA THR A 110 -2.06 -3.63 22.84
C THR A 110 -2.49 -2.97 21.54
N TRP A 111 -2.98 -3.77 20.59
CA TRP A 111 -3.52 -3.24 19.33
C TRP A 111 -4.75 -2.37 19.57
N PHE A 112 -5.66 -2.79 20.45
CA PHE A 112 -6.86 -2.02 20.80
C PHE A 112 -6.51 -0.64 21.37
N VAL A 113 -5.57 -0.57 22.32
CA VAL A 113 -5.13 0.72 22.88
C VAL A 113 -4.50 1.60 21.80
N TYR A 114 -3.65 1.04 20.95
CA TYR A 114 -3.07 1.76 19.82
C TYR A 114 -4.17 2.31 18.90
N ALA A 115 -5.13 1.47 18.48
CA ALA A 115 -6.23 1.88 17.61
C ALA A 115 -7.07 3.00 18.26
N LEU A 116 -7.41 2.86 19.54
CA LEU A 116 -8.17 3.87 20.29
C LEU A 116 -7.45 5.24 20.31
N VAL A 117 -6.12 5.25 20.49
CA VAL A 117 -5.33 6.49 20.47
C VAL A 117 -5.32 7.11 19.08
N ILE A 118 -5.12 6.32 18.03
CA ILE A 118 -5.09 6.82 16.66
C ILE A 118 -6.47 7.30 16.20
N ASP A 119 -7.52 6.58 16.54
CA ASP A 119 -8.91 6.98 16.24
C ASP A 119 -9.28 8.26 16.98
N GLY A 120 -8.91 8.38 18.26
CA GLY A 120 -9.08 9.59 19.04
C GLY A 120 -8.32 10.78 18.44
N LEU A 121 -7.08 10.57 17.99
CA LEU A 121 -6.28 11.59 17.29
C LEU A 121 -6.93 12.01 15.97
N THR A 122 -7.47 11.05 15.21
CA THR A 122 -8.18 11.30 13.96
C THR A 122 -9.45 12.13 14.20
N LEU A 123 -10.25 11.76 15.19
CA LEU A 123 -11.44 12.51 15.57
C LEU A 123 -11.10 13.92 16.04
N GLY A 124 -10.10 14.07 16.93
CA GLY A 124 -9.64 15.36 17.41
C GLY A 124 -9.15 16.24 16.26
N THR A 125 -8.28 15.73 15.41
CA THR A 125 -7.76 16.45 14.24
C THR A 125 -8.89 16.89 13.32
N THR A 126 -9.85 15.99 13.03
CA THR A 126 -11.01 16.30 12.20
C THR A 126 -11.86 17.41 12.84
N PHE A 127 -12.12 17.33 14.13
CA PHE A 127 -12.90 18.34 14.85
C PHE A 127 -12.24 19.73 14.80
N PHE A 128 -10.93 19.82 15.09
CA PHE A 128 -10.21 21.10 15.08
C PHE A 128 -10.03 21.71 13.68
N LEU A 129 -9.96 20.87 12.63
CA LEU A 129 -9.78 21.33 11.26
C LEU A 129 -11.09 21.46 10.48
N ALA A 130 -12.23 21.08 11.06
CA ALA A 130 -13.54 21.11 10.41
C ALA A 130 -13.91 22.50 9.85
N SER A 131 -13.58 23.57 10.60
CA SER A 131 -13.84 24.96 10.20
C SER A 131 -12.92 25.44 9.06
N GLN A 132 -11.80 24.76 8.79
CA GLN A 132 -10.81 25.12 7.78
C GLN A 132 -11.07 24.45 6.42
N GLY A 133 -12.06 23.55 6.36
CA GLY A 133 -12.51 22.88 5.14
C GLY A 133 -11.88 21.50 4.90
N LEU A 134 -12.36 20.82 3.84
CA LEU A 134 -12.03 19.42 3.56
C LEU A 134 -10.54 19.17 3.30
N VAL A 135 -9.85 20.11 2.65
CA VAL A 135 -8.42 19.98 2.34
C VAL A 135 -7.57 20.01 3.60
N ALA A 136 -7.94 20.88 4.56
CA ALA A 136 -7.26 20.95 5.86
C ALA A 136 -7.45 19.64 6.66
N ILE A 137 -8.67 19.09 6.67
CA ILE A 137 -8.95 17.78 7.27
C ILE A 137 -8.10 16.69 6.64
N ALA A 138 -7.97 16.67 5.30
CA ALA A 138 -7.17 15.67 4.60
C ALA A 138 -5.68 15.76 4.97
N TRP A 139 -5.10 16.95 5.06
CA TRP A 139 -3.73 17.14 5.55
C TRP A 139 -3.55 16.71 7.00
N GLY A 140 -4.53 17.03 7.86
CA GLY A 140 -4.54 16.57 9.25
C GLY A 140 -4.55 15.04 9.33
N PHE A 141 -5.41 14.38 8.52
CA PHE A 141 -5.45 12.93 8.40
C PHE A 141 -4.12 12.34 7.94
N LEU A 142 -3.45 12.94 6.95
CA LEU A 142 -2.12 12.51 6.52
C LEU A 142 -1.10 12.61 7.66
N GLY A 143 -1.14 13.70 8.44
CA GLY A 143 -0.33 13.84 9.66
C GLY A 143 -0.58 12.71 10.66
N VAL A 144 -1.84 12.35 10.90
CA VAL A 144 -2.20 11.20 11.75
C VAL A 144 -1.68 9.90 11.16
N CYS A 145 -1.76 9.68 9.84
CA CYS A 145 -1.21 8.49 9.19
C CYS A 145 0.31 8.35 9.39
N ILE A 146 1.05 9.47 9.37
CA ILE A 146 2.50 9.48 9.66
C ILE A 146 2.75 9.07 11.11
N VAL A 147 2.06 9.70 12.07
CA VAL A 147 2.17 9.38 13.50
C VAL A 147 1.81 7.90 13.75
N ALA A 148 0.72 7.43 13.17
CA ALA A 148 0.27 6.05 13.27
C ALA A 148 1.33 5.07 12.74
N THR A 149 1.92 5.36 11.58
CA THR A 149 2.93 4.51 10.95
C THR A 149 4.21 4.44 11.79
N VAL A 150 4.71 5.59 12.24
CA VAL A 150 5.90 5.64 13.10
C VAL A 150 5.66 4.91 14.44
N SER A 151 4.50 5.15 15.06
CA SER A 151 4.12 4.46 16.32
C SER A 151 4.08 2.93 16.14
N ARG A 152 3.57 2.44 15.00
CA ARG A 152 3.56 1.01 14.66
C ARG A 152 4.98 0.43 14.55
N TRP A 153 5.94 1.15 13.97
CA TRP A 153 7.33 0.66 13.91
C TRP A 153 7.91 0.40 15.30
N PHE A 154 7.63 1.29 16.26
CA PHE A 154 8.08 1.09 17.64
C PHE A 154 7.34 -0.05 18.33
N LEU A 155 6.01 -0.13 18.19
CA LEU A 155 5.21 -1.18 18.82
C LEU A 155 5.56 -2.56 18.27
N THR A 156 5.65 -2.68 16.95
CA THR A 156 5.99 -3.93 16.27
C THR A 156 7.46 -4.30 16.50
N GLY A 157 8.36 -3.32 16.53
CA GLY A 157 9.76 -3.56 16.90
C GLY A 157 9.90 -4.16 18.29
N ARG A 158 9.17 -3.62 19.29
CA ARG A 158 9.13 -4.19 20.65
C ARG A 158 8.53 -5.60 20.67
N LEU A 159 7.47 -5.82 19.87
CA LEU A 159 6.79 -7.12 19.83
C LEU A 159 7.67 -8.22 19.21
N LEU A 160 8.46 -7.87 18.21
CA LEU A 160 9.38 -8.77 17.49
C LEU A 160 10.80 -8.78 18.09
N GLU A 161 11.01 -8.08 19.22
CA GLU A 161 12.32 -7.97 19.89
C GLU A 161 13.42 -7.45 18.93
N THR A 162 13.07 -6.48 18.08
CA THR A 162 13.97 -5.89 17.11
C THR A 162 13.89 -4.36 17.12
N SER A 163 14.82 -3.71 16.42
CA SER A 163 14.81 -2.25 16.30
C SER A 163 13.61 -1.77 15.48
N ALA A 164 13.02 -0.64 15.88
CA ALA A 164 12.01 0.05 15.07
C ALA A 164 12.52 0.38 13.66
N TRP A 165 13.82 0.66 13.51
CA TRP A 165 14.44 0.91 12.21
C TRP A 165 14.49 -0.33 11.31
N THR A 166 14.62 -1.53 11.89
CA THR A 166 14.49 -2.79 11.14
C THR A 166 13.09 -2.95 10.56
N VAL A 167 12.06 -2.61 11.35
CA VAL A 167 10.66 -2.63 10.90
C VAL A 167 10.40 -1.53 9.86
N ALA A 168 11.03 -0.36 10.00
CA ALA A 168 10.93 0.76 9.05
C ALA A 168 11.68 0.50 7.74
N GLY A 169 12.66 -0.42 7.72
CA GLY A 169 13.51 -0.69 6.55
C GLY A 169 12.76 -0.84 5.22
N PRO A 170 11.67 -1.63 5.16
CA PRO A 170 10.85 -1.74 3.96
C PRO A 170 10.28 -0.42 3.41
N PHE A 171 10.12 0.59 4.26
CA PHE A 171 9.64 1.92 3.83
C PHE A 171 10.67 2.71 3.03
N GLY A 172 11.96 2.42 3.17
CA GLY A 172 13.01 3.14 2.46
C GLY A 172 12.85 3.01 0.94
N TYR A 173 12.77 1.78 0.43
CA TYR A 173 12.58 1.57 -1.01
C TYR A 173 11.18 2.02 -1.48
N LEU A 174 10.16 1.85 -0.63
CA LEU A 174 8.81 2.30 -0.92
C LEU A 174 8.75 3.81 -1.12
N ALA A 175 9.35 4.59 -0.20
CA ALA A 175 9.39 6.04 -0.31
C ALA A 175 10.07 6.47 -1.61
N VAL A 176 11.21 5.85 -1.96
CA VAL A 176 11.91 6.10 -3.23
C VAL A 176 11.01 5.75 -4.43
N ALA A 177 10.35 4.59 -4.41
CA ALA A 177 9.48 4.16 -5.49
C ALA A 177 8.28 5.12 -5.67
N VAL A 178 7.61 5.51 -4.59
CA VAL A 178 6.45 6.43 -4.62
C VAL A 178 6.87 7.83 -5.05
N ILE A 179 7.99 8.37 -4.53
CA ILE A 179 8.46 9.72 -4.85
C ILE A 179 8.89 9.79 -6.32
N LEU A 180 9.70 8.85 -6.81
CA LEU A 180 10.19 8.87 -8.18
C LEU A 180 9.07 8.60 -9.19
N SER A 181 8.26 7.57 -8.96
CA SER A 181 7.17 7.24 -9.89
C SER A 181 6.04 8.28 -9.84
N GLY A 182 5.70 8.76 -8.64
CA GLY A 182 4.70 9.82 -8.47
C GLY A 182 5.16 11.15 -9.05
N GLY A 183 6.42 11.54 -8.84
CA GLY A 183 7.03 12.75 -9.42
C GLY A 183 7.08 12.70 -10.96
N ALA A 184 7.50 11.58 -11.53
CA ALA A 184 7.48 11.38 -12.98
C ALA A 184 6.06 11.36 -13.54
N GLY A 185 5.12 10.74 -12.84
CA GLY A 185 3.70 10.77 -13.22
C GLY A 185 3.13 12.18 -13.17
N TRP A 186 3.46 12.98 -12.16
CA TRP A 186 3.07 14.38 -12.07
C TRP A 186 3.66 15.21 -13.21
N LEU A 187 4.94 15.01 -13.55
CA LEU A 187 5.56 15.65 -14.69
C LEU A 187 4.87 15.26 -16.01
N THR A 188 4.58 13.98 -16.20
CA THR A 188 3.82 13.50 -17.37
C THR A 188 2.44 14.16 -17.44
N LEU A 189 1.75 14.29 -16.32
CA LEU A 189 0.46 14.96 -16.22
C LEU A 189 0.52 16.42 -16.70
N THR A 190 1.57 17.16 -16.30
CA THR A 190 1.76 18.56 -16.74
C THR A 190 2.09 18.66 -18.23
N LEU A 191 2.90 17.74 -18.75
CA LEU A 191 3.24 17.69 -20.17
C LEU A 191 2.07 17.31 -21.09
N THR A 192 1.12 16.55 -20.56
CA THR A 192 -0.07 16.11 -21.30
C THR A 192 -1.33 16.92 -20.99
N ALA A 193 -1.19 18.11 -20.39
CA ALA A 193 -2.32 18.94 -19.97
C ALA A 193 -3.28 19.33 -21.12
N THR A 194 -2.79 19.37 -22.36
CA THR A 194 -3.58 19.67 -23.58
C THR A 194 -4.15 18.43 -24.26
N TRP A 195 -3.82 17.24 -23.78
CA TRP A 195 -4.24 15.98 -24.38
C TRP A 195 -5.64 15.57 -23.91
N PRO A 196 -6.34 14.70 -24.68
CA PRO A 196 -7.56 14.07 -24.18
C PRO A 196 -7.29 13.35 -22.85
N ALA A 197 -8.14 13.60 -21.87
CA ALA A 197 -7.93 13.14 -20.48
C ALA A 197 -7.72 11.62 -20.37
N VAL A 198 -8.41 10.82 -21.18
CA VAL A 198 -8.27 9.36 -21.21
C VAL A 198 -6.86 8.93 -21.64
N LEU A 199 -6.29 9.57 -22.67
CA LEU A 199 -4.92 9.29 -23.13
C LEU A 199 -3.90 9.68 -22.08
N SER A 200 -4.09 10.83 -21.42
CA SER A 200 -3.24 11.27 -20.32
C SER A 200 -3.28 10.30 -19.14
N ILE A 201 -4.45 9.79 -18.76
CA ILE A 201 -4.58 8.78 -17.68
C ILE A 201 -3.81 7.51 -18.04
N ILE A 202 -3.95 7.00 -19.26
CA ILE A 202 -3.26 5.79 -19.70
C ILE A 202 -1.75 6.00 -19.68
N LEU A 203 -1.26 7.11 -20.22
CA LEU A 203 0.17 7.40 -20.27
C LEU A 203 0.75 7.62 -18.87
N VAL A 204 0.11 8.44 -18.04
CA VAL A 204 0.52 8.68 -16.65
C VAL A 204 0.51 7.38 -15.85
N GLY A 205 -0.55 6.58 -15.98
CA GLY A 205 -0.64 5.26 -15.34
C GLY A 205 0.48 4.32 -15.78
N ALA A 206 0.81 4.29 -17.07
CA ALA A 206 1.89 3.48 -17.61
C ALA A 206 3.27 3.95 -17.07
N VAL A 207 3.56 5.26 -17.11
CA VAL A 207 4.83 5.82 -16.60
C VAL A 207 5.00 5.54 -15.12
N VAL A 208 3.96 5.80 -14.30
CA VAL A 208 3.98 5.50 -12.86
C VAL A 208 4.23 4.02 -12.63
N SER A 209 3.50 3.14 -13.34
CA SER A 209 3.62 1.70 -13.15
C SER A 209 5.00 1.17 -13.54
N VAL A 210 5.52 1.59 -14.69
CA VAL A 210 6.84 1.14 -15.17
C VAL A 210 7.95 1.59 -14.22
N LEU A 211 7.95 2.85 -13.81
CA LEU A 211 8.97 3.38 -12.89
C LEU A 211 8.84 2.77 -11.50
N HIS A 212 7.62 2.61 -10.97
CA HIS A 212 7.40 2.00 -9.66
C HIS A 212 7.92 0.54 -9.63
N LEU A 213 7.60 -0.23 -10.66
CA LEU A 213 8.08 -1.61 -10.80
C LEU A 213 9.59 -1.67 -11.04
N ALA A 214 10.16 -0.74 -11.82
CA ALA A 214 11.60 -0.67 -12.05
C ALA A 214 12.36 -0.38 -10.74
N VAL A 215 11.91 0.61 -9.96
CA VAL A 215 12.53 0.92 -8.65
C VAL A 215 12.38 -0.25 -7.70
N THR A 216 11.19 -0.87 -7.62
CA THR A 216 10.96 -2.05 -6.79
C THR A 216 11.88 -3.20 -7.21
N ARG A 217 12.09 -3.43 -8.52
CA ARG A 217 13.00 -4.47 -9.01
C ARG A 217 14.47 -4.19 -8.65
N LEU A 218 14.89 -2.92 -8.66
CA LEU A 218 16.27 -2.54 -8.35
C LEU A 218 16.56 -2.61 -6.84
N MET A 219 15.61 -2.16 -6.02
CA MET A 219 15.82 -2.04 -4.57
C MET A 219 15.34 -3.24 -3.76
N ALA A 220 14.37 -4.01 -4.29
CA ALA A 220 13.78 -5.18 -3.63
C ALA A 220 13.46 -6.29 -4.66
N PRO A 221 14.49 -6.87 -5.33
CA PRO A 221 14.30 -7.86 -6.39
C PRO A 221 13.54 -9.11 -5.94
N ASP A 222 13.72 -9.50 -4.67
CA ASP A 222 13.05 -10.66 -4.06
C ASP A 222 11.54 -10.53 -4.06
N VAL A 223 11.03 -9.30 -3.89
CA VAL A 223 9.60 -9.01 -3.81
C VAL A 223 8.89 -9.33 -5.13
N LEU A 224 9.48 -8.96 -6.26
CA LEU A 224 8.88 -9.24 -7.57
C LEU A 224 8.93 -10.72 -7.91
N THR A 225 10.05 -11.39 -7.61
CA THR A 225 10.19 -12.83 -7.87
C THR A 225 9.21 -13.66 -7.04
N GLU A 226 9.05 -13.33 -5.76
CA GLU A 226 8.07 -13.99 -4.88
C GLU A 226 6.63 -13.64 -5.28
N GLY A 227 6.35 -12.38 -5.63
CA GLY A 227 5.04 -11.94 -6.12
C GLY A 227 4.61 -12.68 -7.39
N PHE A 228 5.50 -12.81 -8.38
CA PHE A 228 5.25 -13.60 -9.58
C PHE A 228 5.05 -15.09 -9.27
N ALA A 229 5.83 -15.65 -8.34
CA ALA A 229 5.67 -17.04 -7.91
C ALA A 229 4.32 -17.29 -7.23
N MET A 230 3.84 -16.35 -6.42
CA MET A 230 2.50 -16.41 -5.79
C MET A 230 1.38 -16.30 -6.82
N LEU A 231 1.48 -15.34 -7.77
CA LEU A 231 0.53 -15.22 -8.87
C LEU A 231 0.48 -16.48 -9.73
N ALA A 232 1.63 -17.07 -10.04
CA ALA A 232 1.73 -18.30 -10.80
C ALA A 232 1.07 -19.51 -10.10
N ARG A 233 1.04 -19.51 -8.77
CA ARG A 233 0.37 -20.56 -7.95
C ARG A 233 -1.13 -20.30 -7.76
N SER A 234 -1.60 -19.08 -7.98
CA SER A 234 -3.01 -18.72 -7.82
C SER A 234 -3.86 -19.27 -8.98
N LYS A 235 -5.17 -19.51 -8.72
CA LYS A 235 -6.13 -19.93 -9.76
C LYS A 235 -6.28 -18.89 -10.88
N VAL A 236 -6.01 -17.62 -10.59
CA VAL A 236 -6.02 -16.50 -11.55
C VAL A 236 -4.78 -16.57 -12.44
N GLY A 237 -3.60 -16.80 -11.86
CA GLY A 237 -2.35 -16.95 -12.61
C GLY A 237 -2.34 -18.15 -13.55
N ALA A 238 -3.03 -19.25 -13.19
CA ALA A 238 -3.17 -20.43 -14.05
C ALA A 238 -3.94 -20.15 -15.37
N ARG A 239 -4.69 -19.04 -15.45
CA ARG A 239 -5.45 -18.62 -16.65
C ARG A 239 -4.67 -17.63 -17.53
N LEU A 240 -3.55 -17.10 -17.07
CA LEU A 240 -2.75 -16.13 -17.82
C LEU A 240 -1.80 -16.86 -18.78
N PRO A 241 -1.82 -16.57 -20.09
CA PRO A 241 -1.02 -17.29 -21.11
C PRO A 241 0.49 -17.18 -20.86
N PHE A 242 0.96 -16.08 -20.27
CA PHE A 242 2.35 -15.85 -19.94
C PHE A 242 2.88 -16.79 -18.82
N VAL A 243 2.03 -17.10 -17.84
CA VAL A 243 2.38 -18.01 -16.72
C VAL A 243 2.41 -19.46 -17.19
N ARG A 244 1.56 -19.82 -18.16
CA ARG A 244 1.52 -21.14 -18.77
C ARG A 244 2.82 -21.46 -19.52
N GLY A 245 3.31 -20.52 -20.33
CA GLY A 245 4.59 -20.67 -21.05
C GLY A 245 5.83 -20.73 -20.13
N ALA A 246 5.79 -20.09 -18.94
CA ALA A 246 6.86 -20.20 -17.96
C ALA A 246 6.87 -21.57 -17.25
N ARG A 247 5.70 -22.16 -16.98
CA ARG A 247 5.57 -23.53 -16.42
C ARG A 247 6.03 -24.60 -17.38
N GLU A 248 5.70 -24.48 -18.66
CA GLU A 248 6.12 -25.41 -19.69
C GLU A 248 7.64 -25.42 -19.88
N ARG A 249 8.29 -24.24 -19.79
CA ARG A 249 9.76 -24.13 -19.83
C ARG A 249 10.45 -24.64 -18.55
N ALA A 250 9.82 -24.54 -17.39
CA ALA A 250 10.35 -25.12 -16.15
C ALA A 250 10.24 -26.65 -16.16
N ALA A 251 9.11 -27.21 -16.58
CA ALA A 251 8.89 -28.64 -16.70
C ALA A 251 9.83 -29.29 -17.73
N SER A 252 10.11 -28.62 -18.85
CA SER A 252 11.05 -29.13 -19.86
C SER A 252 12.51 -29.11 -19.42
N ARG A 253 12.87 -28.34 -18.40
CA ARG A 253 14.22 -28.36 -17.78
C ARG A 253 14.40 -29.49 -16.78
N GLU A 254 13.34 -29.89 -16.06
CA GLU A 254 13.39 -31.02 -15.11
C GLU A 254 13.39 -32.39 -15.79
N VAL A 255 12.92 -32.50 -17.04
CA VAL A 255 12.95 -33.76 -17.83
C VAL A 255 14.30 -33.99 -18.53
N ASN A 256 15.14 -32.94 -18.65
CA ASN A 256 16.46 -33.01 -19.30
C ASN A 256 17.65 -33.05 -18.32
N THR A 257 17.40 -33.21 -17.02
CA THR A 257 18.40 -33.50 -15.97
C THR A 257 18.16 -34.84 -15.34
#